data_f557d368ae893e2da5b343d7790676b4
#
_entry.id   f557d368ae893e2da5b343d7790676b4
#
_cell.length_a   1.000
_cell.length_b   1.000
_cell.length_c   1.000
_cell.angle_alpha   90.00
_cell.angle_beta   90.00
_cell.angle_gamma   90.00
#
_symmetry.space_group_name_H-M   'P 1'
#
loop_
_entity.id
_entity.type
_entity.pdbx_description
1 polymer ?
#
loop_
_entity_poly.entity_id
_entity_poly.type
_entity_poly.pdbx_seq_one_letter_code
_entity_poly.pdbx_strand_id
1 'polypeptide(L)'
;MSQVIKLRNITRDFPLGQEVVKVLKGIDLDIDKGDYVALMGPSGSGKSTLMNLLGCLDTPTSGTYLLNGKDVSNMTQDELAEIRNKEIGFVFQTFNLLPRTTALENVALPMIYAGFSKKERIKRAEKVLSDVGLADRMDHKPNQLSGGQRQRVAVGRALVNHPSIILADEPTGNLDSKTSIEIMNLFNEIHTKGNTVIIVTHEEDIAKQAHRIIRLKDGVIESDKRIK
;
A
#
# COMPACT_ATOMS: atom_id res chain seq x y z
N MET A 1 13.71 -11.54 -13.56
CA MET A 1 12.39 -11.07 -13.06
C MET A 1 12.30 -9.59 -13.35
N SER A 2 11.13 -9.04 -13.66
CA SER A 2 11.00 -7.60 -13.96
C SER A 2 10.83 -6.83 -12.65
N GLN A 3 11.68 -5.85 -12.39
CA GLN A 3 11.60 -4.98 -11.24
C GLN A 3 10.37 -4.06 -11.37
N VAL A 4 9.53 -4.03 -10.32
CA VAL A 4 8.41 -3.11 -10.23
C VAL A 4 8.82 -1.80 -9.55
N ILE A 5 9.71 -1.87 -8.55
CA ILE A 5 10.28 -0.73 -7.85
C ILE A 5 11.80 -0.79 -7.95
N LYS A 6 12.41 0.34 -8.30
CA LYS A 6 13.87 0.53 -8.26
C LYS A 6 14.19 1.89 -7.67
N LEU A 7 14.81 1.89 -6.49
CA LEU A 7 15.31 3.08 -5.80
C LEU A 7 16.82 3.11 -5.89
N ARG A 8 17.39 4.29 -6.16
CA ARG A 8 18.84 4.52 -6.15
C ARG A 8 19.16 5.80 -5.42
N ASN A 9 19.93 5.65 -4.35
CA ASN A 9 20.43 6.74 -3.49
C ASN A 9 19.32 7.71 -3.07
N ILE A 10 18.14 7.19 -2.69
CA ILE A 10 16.99 8.01 -2.30
C ILE A 10 17.25 8.68 -0.96
N THR A 11 17.17 10.00 -0.95
CA THR A 11 17.15 10.80 0.28
C THR A 11 15.82 11.50 0.47
N ARG A 12 15.44 11.76 1.71
CA ARG A 12 14.30 12.61 2.02
C ARG A 12 14.61 13.46 3.25
N ASP A 13 14.63 14.76 3.04
CA ASP A 13 14.94 15.77 4.03
C ASP A 13 13.71 16.65 4.25
N PHE A 14 13.47 17.06 5.49
CA PHE A 14 12.38 17.98 5.87
C PHE A 14 12.96 19.22 6.54
N PRO A 15 12.61 20.43 6.07
CA PRO A 15 12.99 21.65 6.75
C PRO A 15 12.21 21.80 8.08
N LEU A 16 12.93 22.08 9.16
CA LEU A 16 12.37 22.36 10.49
C LEU A 16 12.95 23.68 11.01
N GLY A 17 12.31 24.79 10.68
CA GLY A 17 12.85 26.12 10.97
C GLY A 17 14.17 26.37 10.24
N GLN A 18 15.26 26.56 10.99
CA GLN A 18 16.63 26.73 10.44
C GLN A 18 17.41 25.40 10.27
N GLU A 19 16.86 24.30 10.78
CA GLU A 19 17.47 22.97 10.70
C GLU A 19 16.86 22.14 9.58
N VAL A 20 17.60 21.12 9.14
CA VAL A 20 17.15 20.13 8.17
C VAL A 20 17.20 18.74 8.80
N VAL A 21 16.04 18.12 8.91
CA VAL A 21 15.92 16.74 9.43
C VAL A 21 16.07 15.77 8.26
N LYS A 22 17.18 15.03 8.21
CA LYS A 22 17.45 13.98 7.22
C LYS A 22 16.78 12.68 7.66
N VAL A 23 15.65 12.34 7.02
CA VAL A 23 14.86 11.15 7.39
C VAL A 23 15.28 9.91 6.60
N LEU A 24 15.51 10.04 5.29
CA LEU A 24 16.10 8.95 4.49
C LEU A 24 17.48 9.39 3.99
N LYS A 25 18.45 8.47 4.09
CA LYS A 25 19.89 8.81 3.97
C LYS A 25 20.58 7.95 2.90
N GLY A 26 19.98 7.87 1.69
CA GLY A 26 20.55 7.11 0.58
C GLY A 26 20.03 5.67 0.56
N ILE A 27 18.74 5.50 0.31
CA ILE A 27 18.11 4.18 0.17
C ILE A 27 18.33 3.64 -1.25
N ASP A 28 18.94 2.46 -1.34
CA ASP A 28 18.96 1.60 -2.52
C ASP A 28 18.06 0.42 -2.27
N LEU A 29 17.07 0.19 -3.16
CA LEU A 29 16.10 -0.89 -2.99
C LEU A 29 15.54 -1.33 -4.34
N ASP A 30 15.51 -2.64 -4.58
CA ASP A 30 14.82 -3.26 -5.71
C ASP A 30 13.71 -4.17 -5.20
N ILE A 31 12.51 -4.05 -5.76
CA ILE A 31 11.39 -4.97 -5.51
C ILE A 31 10.95 -5.53 -6.86
N ASP A 32 10.93 -6.85 -6.96
CA ASP A 32 10.50 -7.56 -8.15
C ASP A 32 8.96 -7.69 -8.20
N LYS A 33 8.43 -7.80 -9.41
CA LYS A 33 7.00 -8.10 -9.60
C LYS A 33 6.67 -9.45 -8.97
N GLY A 34 5.63 -9.48 -8.15
CA GLY A 34 5.21 -10.66 -7.40
C GLY A 34 5.99 -10.88 -6.09
N ASP A 35 6.85 -9.95 -5.65
CA ASP A 35 7.43 -10.02 -4.30
C ASP A 35 6.36 -9.80 -3.23
N TYR A 36 6.52 -10.49 -2.09
CA TYR A 36 5.79 -10.23 -0.86
C TYR A 36 6.77 -9.76 0.21
N VAL A 37 6.74 -8.47 0.50
CA VAL A 37 7.74 -7.78 1.31
C VAL A 37 7.12 -7.24 2.59
N ALA A 38 7.79 -7.43 3.72
CA ALA A 38 7.54 -6.70 4.96
C ALA A 38 8.62 -5.62 5.14
N LEU A 39 8.19 -4.37 5.31
CA LEU A 39 9.05 -3.24 5.66
C LEU A 39 8.92 -2.99 7.16
N MET A 40 9.99 -3.21 7.90
CA MET A 40 10.05 -3.12 9.35
C MET A 40 11.03 -2.05 9.83
N GLY A 41 10.97 -1.76 11.12
CA GLY A 41 11.92 -0.92 11.84
C GLY A 41 11.28 -0.22 13.04
N PRO A 42 12.06 0.34 13.97
CA PRO A 42 11.53 1.06 15.14
C PRO A 42 10.78 2.34 14.73
N SER A 43 10.08 2.96 15.68
CA SER A 43 9.51 4.29 15.49
C SER A 43 10.61 5.29 15.11
N GLY A 44 10.34 6.19 14.17
CA GLY A 44 11.31 7.18 13.69
C GLY A 44 12.36 6.66 12.71
N SER A 45 12.38 5.38 12.34
CA SER A 45 13.36 4.83 11.39
C SER A 45 13.21 5.28 9.94
N GLY A 46 12.10 5.97 9.59
CA GLY A 46 11.82 6.43 8.23
C GLY A 46 10.82 5.56 7.44
N LYS A 47 10.19 4.52 8.04
CA LYS A 47 9.23 3.62 7.36
C LYS A 47 8.09 4.35 6.66
N SER A 48 7.39 5.22 7.40
CA SER A 48 6.24 5.97 6.83
C SER A 48 6.69 6.92 5.71
N THR A 49 7.88 7.52 5.85
CA THR A 49 8.46 8.37 4.80
C THR A 49 8.80 7.54 3.56
N LEU A 50 9.44 6.37 3.73
CA LEU A 50 9.72 5.48 2.60
C LEU A 50 8.41 4.98 1.96
N MET A 51 7.43 4.59 2.76
CA MET A 51 6.12 4.18 2.27
C MET A 51 5.43 5.28 1.45
N ASN A 52 5.47 6.53 1.91
CA ASN A 52 4.91 7.67 1.18
C ASN A 52 5.61 7.89 -0.16
N LEU A 53 6.94 7.72 -0.22
CA LEU A 53 7.67 7.78 -1.49
C LEU A 53 7.28 6.61 -2.40
N LEU A 54 7.29 5.37 -1.90
CA LEU A 54 6.87 4.19 -2.66
C LEU A 54 5.45 4.34 -3.19
N GLY A 55 4.59 4.97 -2.40
CA GLY A 55 3.20 5.26 -2.73
C GLY A 55 2.99 6.49 -3.63
N CYS A 56 4.04 7.16 -4.08
CA CYS A 56 3.94 8.41 -4.84
C CYS A 56 3.08 9.48 -4.13
N LEU A 57 3.03 9.45 -2.79
CA LEU A 57 2.39 10.49 -1.96
C LEU A 57 3.34 11.65 -1.67
N ASP A 58 4.63 11.41 -1.85
CA ASP A 58 5.71 12.36 -1.67
C ASP A 58 6.80 12.14 -2.73
N THR A 59 7.73 13.10 -2.88
CA THR A 59 8.86 13.03 -3.80
C THR A 59 10.17 12.97 -3.01
N PRO A 60 11.22 12.31 -3.51
CA PRO A 60 12.53 12.32 -2.87
C PRO A 60 13.16 13.72 -2.92
N THR A 61 14.02 14.03 -1.95
CA THR A 61 14.89 15.22 -2.02
C THR A 61 15.99 15.03 -3.07
N SER A 62 16.51 13.80 -3.20
CA SER A 62 17.44 13.40 -4.26
C SER A 62 17.39 11.90 -4.50
N GLY A 63 18.04 11.45 -5.55
CA GLY A 63 18.06 10.05 -5.99
C GLY A 63 17.04 9.77 -7.10
N THR A 64 16.95 8.52 -7.52
CA THR A 64 16.06 8.08 -8.61
C THR A 64 15.09 7.03 -8.13
N TYR A 65 13.80 7.21 -8.44
CA TYR A 65 12.76 6.20 -8.23
C TYR A 65 12.10 5.82 -9.56
N LEU A 66 12.33 4.58 -9.97
CA LEU A 66 11.63 3.99 -11.13
C LEU A 66 10.50 3.09 -10.65
N LEU A 67 9.28 3.35 -11.08
CA LEU A 67 8.09 2.51 -10.89
C LEU A 67 7.69 1.92 -12.25
N ASN A 68 7.71 0.60 -12.38
CA ASN A 68 7.51 -0.10 -13.65
C ASN A 68 8.38 0.46 -14.80
N GLY A 69 9.64 0.84 -14.48
CA GLY A 69 10.59 1.42 -15.44
C GLY A 69 10.36 2.91 -15.75
N LYS A 70 9.32 3.55 -15.23
CA LYS A 70 9.04 4.98 -15.37
C LYS A 70 9.65 5.76 -14.21
N ASP A 71 10.45 6.80 -14.50
CA ASP A 71 11.00 7.68 -13.47
C ASP A 71 9.89 8.58 -12.91
N VAL A 72 9.62 8.45 -11.61
CA VAL A 72 8.62 9.23 -10.88
C VAL A 72 9.23 10.24 -9.92
N SER A 73 10.57 10.35 -9.87
CA SER A 73 11.29 11.15 -8.87
C SER A 73 10.95 12.64 -8.90
N ASN A 74 10.68 13.19 -10.09
CA ASN A 74 10.49 14.61 -10.32
C ASN A 74 9.12 14.93 -10.97
N MET A 75 8.16 14.02 -10.87
CA MET A 75 6.82 14.24 -11.41
C MET A 75 6.05 15.30 -10.62
N THR A 76 5.18 16.01 -11.31
CA THR A 76 4.21 16.92 -10.70
C THR A 76 3.20 16.15 -9.85
N GLN A 77 2.49 16.86 -8.98
CA GLN A 77 1.46 16.24 -8.13
C GLN A 77 0.33 15.60 -8.93
N ASP A 78 -0.04 16.19 -10.08
CA ASP A 78 -1.07 15.63 -10.96
C ASP A 78 -0.59 14.34 -11.63
N GLU A 79 0.64 14.29 -12.15
CA GLU A 79 1.24 13.08 -12.70
C GLU A 79 1.37 11.97 -11.65
N LEU A 80 1.79 12.32 -10.43
CA LEU A 80 1.84 11.38 -9.32
C LEU A 80 0.44 10.87 -8.94
N ALA A 81 -0.60 11.71 -9.02
CA ALA A 81 -1.98 11.29 -8.76
C ALA A 81 -2.48 10.26 -9.80
N GLU A 82 -2.15 10.45 -11.08
CA GLU A 82 -2.44 9.47 -12.13
C GLU A 82 -1.71 8.14 -11.88
N ILE A 83 -0.42 8.19 -11.55
CA ILE A 83 0.39 7.01 -11.21
C ILE A 83 -0.21 6.29 -10.00
N ARG A 84 -0.53 6.99 -8.91
CA ARG A 84 -1.17 6.41 -7.74
C ARG A 84 -2.46 5.68 -8.09
N ASN A 85 -3.32 6.33 -8.86
CA ASN A 85 -4.61 5.74 -9.23
C ASN A 85 -4.47 4.46 -10.05
N LYS A 86 -3.45 4.40 -10.90
CA LYS A 86 -3.25 3.30 -11.85
C LYS A 86 -2.41 2.17 -11.29
N GLU A 87 -1.31 2.50 -10.58
CA GLU A 87 -0.26 1.54 -10.26
C GLU A 87 -0.26 1.11 -8.78
N ILE A 88 -0.95 1.85 -7.89
CA ILE A 88 -0.81 1.67 -6.45
C ILE A 88 -2.16 1.49 -5.77
N GLY A 89 -2.30 0.38 -5.04
CA GLY A 89 -3.42 0.15 -4.12
C GLY A 89 -3.00 0.37 -2.68
N PHE A 90 -3.65 1.31 -1.99
CA PHE A 90 -3.38 1.59 -0.58
C PHE A 90 -4.35 0.92 0.36
N VAL A 91 -3.82 0.32 1.43
CA VAL A 91 -4.56 -0.20 2.58
C VAL A 91 -3.96 0.42 3.84
N PHE A 92 -4.77 1.12 4.64
CA PHE A 92 -4.34 1.82 5.84
C PHE A 92 -4.88 1.17 7.12
N GLN A 93 -4.19 1.35 8.22
CA GLN A 93 -4.59 0.90 9.55
C GLN A 93 -5.99 1.42 9.95
N THR A 94 -6.32 2.66 9.62
CA THR A 94 -7.59 3.32 9.93
C THR A 94 -8.66 3.16 8.84
N PHE A 95 -8.44 2.23 7.87
CA PHE A 95 -9.32 1.92 6.75
C PHE A 95 -9.50 3.08 5.75
N ASN A 96 -9.57 4.31 6.19
CA ASN A 96 -9.77 5.54 5.41
C ASN A 96 -10.96 5.43 4.42
N LEU A 97 -12.07 4.85 4.89
CA LEU A 97 -13.31 4.76 4.12
C LEU A 97 -14.11 6.06 4.24
N LEU A 98 -14.77 6.43 3.15
CA LEU A 98 -15.71 7.55 3.15
C LEU A 98 -16.95 7.17 3.97
N PRO A 99 -17.25 7.87 5.09
CA PRO A 99 -18.20 7.37 6.07
C PRO A 99 -19.68 7.48 5.62
N ARG A 100 -19.95 8.33 4.60
CA ARG A 100 -21.32 8.57 4.11
C ARG A 100 -21.69 7.72 2.89
N THR A 101 -20.73 7.01 2.32
CA THR A 101 -20.88 6.17 1.13
C THR A 101 -20.91 4.69 1.50
N THR A 102 -21.53 3.86 0.66
CA THR A 102 -21.61 2.42 0.85
C THR A 102 -20.26 1.72 0.61
N ALA A 103 -20.17 0.43 0.95
CA ALA A 103 -19.00 -0.39 0.61
C ALA A 103 -18.76 -0.41 -0.90
N LEU A 104 -19.83 -0.57 -1.69
CA LEU A 104 -19.79 -0.55 -3.15
C LEU A 104 -19.22 0.77 -3.69
N GLU A 105 -19.71 1.90 -3.19
CA GLU A 105 -19.26 3.23 -3.58
C GLU A 105 -17.81 3.51 -3.18
N ASN A 106 -17.39 3.06 -1.98
CA ASN A 106 -16.00 3.16 -1.54
C ASN A 106 -15.05 2.39 -2.48
N VAL A 107 -15.41 1.16 -2.85
CA VAL A 107 -14.59 0.35 -3.78
C VAL A 107 -14.62 0.93 -5.19
N ALA A 108 -15.75 1.49 -5.64
CA ALA A 108 -15.87 2.09 -6.96
C ALA A 108 -15.12 3.42 -7.12
N LEU A 109 -14.75 4.09 -6.01
CA LEU A 109 -14.18 5.44 -6.02
C LEU A 109 -12.93 5.61 -6.91
N PRO A 110 -11.90 4.76 -6.84
CA PRO A 110 -10.72 4.92 -7.69
C PRO A 110 -11.01 4.88 -9.18
N MET A 111 -12.03 4.14 -9.59
CA MET A 111 -12.44 4.04 -10.99
C MET A 111 -13.11 5.30 -11.53
N ILE A 112 -13.60 6.19 -10.64
CA ILE A 112 -14.10 7.51 -11.04
C ILE A 112 -12.96 8.34 -11.62
N TYR A 113 -11.83 8.37 -10.90
CA TYR A 113 -10.63 9.09 -11.33
C TYR A 113 -9.97 8.44 -12.55
N ALA A 114 -10.15 7.12 -12.73
CA ALA A 114 -9.68 6.41 -13.92
C ALA A 114 -10.60 6.57 -15.15
N GLY A 115 -11.71 7.35 -15.04
CA GLY A 115 -12.60 7.65 -16.17
C GLY A 115 -13.57 6.55 -16.58
N PHE A 116 -13.74 5.48 -15.77
CA PHE A 116 -14.68 4.40 -16.10
C PHE A 116 -16.14 4.84 -16.02
N SER A 117 -16.97 4.31 -16.90
CA SER A 117 -18.43 4.52 -16.88
C SER A 117 -19.05 4.00 -15.57
N LYS A 118 -20.19 4.61 -15.16
CA LYS A 118 -20.91 4.17 -13.95
C LYS A 118 -21.22 2.67 -13.96
N LYS A 119 -21.63 2.13 -15.12
CA LYS A 119 -21.97 0.71 -15.27
C LYS A 119 -20.76 -0.20 -15.03
N GLU A 120 -19.59 0.16 -15.56
CA GLU A 120 -18.36 -0.62 -15.39
C GLU A 120 -17.86 -0.55 -13.95
N ARG A 121 -17.91 0.63 -13.32
CA ARG A 121 -17.51 0.80 -11.91
C ARG A 121 -18.32 -0.09 -10.98
N ILE A 122 -19.66 -0.08 -11.13
CA ILE A 122 -20.54 -0.91 -10.32
C ILE A 122 -20.20 -2.39 -10.53
N LYS A 123 -20.16 -2.87 -11.77
CA LYS A 123 -19.88 -4.26 -12.08
C LYS A 123 -18.53 -4.75 -11.53
N ARG A 124 -17.48 -3.92 -11.63
CA ARG A 124 -16.16 -4.29 -11.10
C ARG A 124 -16.13 -4.24 -9.57
N ALA A 125 -16.76 -3.24 -8.96
CA ALA A 125 -16.81 -3.12 -7.51
C ALA A 125 -17.59 -4.26 -6.87
N GLU A 126 -18.73 -4.69 -7.45
CA GLU A 126 -19.50 -5.86 -7.03
C GLU A 126 -18.64 -7.13 -7.06
N LYS A 127 -17.91 -7.33 -8.17
CA LYS A 127 -17.02 -8.48 -8.30
C LYS A 127 -15.93 -8.47 -7.23
N VAL A 128 -15.25 -7.34 -7.03
CA VAL A 128 -14.17 -7.21 -6.04
C VAL A 128 -14.70 -7.41 -4.62
N LEU A 129 -15.86 -6.85 -4.28
CA LEU A 129 -16.50 -7.09 -2.97
C LEU A 129 -16.85 -8.55 -2.75
N SER A 130 -17.32 -9.25 -3.78
CA SER A 130 -17.54 -10.71 -3.72
C SER A 130 -16.21 -11.45 -3.50
N ASP A 131 -15.14 -11.06 -4.23
CA ASP A 131 -13.82 -11.69 -4.13
C ASP A 131 -13.17 -11.51 -2.73
N VAL A 132 -13.52 -10.43 -2.01
CA VAL A 132 -13.06 -10.20 -0.62
C VAL A 132 -14.08 -10.67 0.45
N GLY A 133 -15.13 -11.41 0.05
CA GLY A 133 -16.10 -12.02 0.96
C GLY A 133 -17.14 -11.06 1.54
N LEU A 134 -17.55 -10.04 0.77
CA LEU A 134 -18.52 -9.01 1.17
C LEU A 134 -19.70 -8.88 0.21
N ALA A 135 -20.07 -9.98 -0.50
CA ALA A 135 -21.17 -9.98 -1.46
C ALA A 135 -22.53 -9.53 -0.85
N ASP A 136 -22.76 -9.85 0.42
CA ASP A 136 -23.96 -9.52 1.17
C ASP A 136 -23.88 -8.19 1.95
N ARG A 137 -22.84 -7.41 1.75
CA ARG A 137 -22.55 -6.16 2.49
C ARG A 137 -22.35 -4.94 1.59
N MET A 138 -22.64 -5.05 0.29
CA MET A 138 -22.34 -4.00 -0.70
C MET A 138 -23.00 -2.66 -0.40
N ASP A 139 -24.23 -2.67 0.13
CA ASP A 139 -25.03 -1.48 0.45
C ASP A 139 -24.80 -0.94 1.87
N HIS A 140 -23.96 -1.61 2.67
CA HIS A 140 -23.68 -1.17 4.03
C HIS A 140 -22.70 0.01 4.04
N LYS A 141 -22.91 0.96 4.94
CA LYS A 141 -21.99 2.06 5.23
C LYS A 141 -20.92 1.61 6.24
N PRO A 142 -19.76 2.28 6.32
CA PRO A 142 -18.67 1.90 7.24
C PRO A 142 -19.07 1.74 8.70
N ASN A 143 -20.02 2.54 9.19
CA ASN A 143 -20.54 2.44 10.55
C ASN A 143 -21.44 1.21 10.81
N GLN A 144 -21.84 0.50 9.77
CA GLN A 144 -22.64 -0.72 9.83
C GLN A 144 -21.78 -1.99 9.65
N LEU A 145 -20.46 -1.82 9.51
CA LEU A 145 -19.49 -2.88 9.25
C LEU A 145 -18.56 -3.10 10.45
N SER A 146 -18.19 -4.35 10.71
CA SER A 146 -17.15 -4.69 11.69
C SER A 146 -15.78 -4.15 11.24
N GLY A 147 -14.78 -4.15 12.12
CA GLY A 147 -13.41 -3.76 11.81
C GLY A 147 -12.85 -4.55 10.63
N GLY A 148 -12.97 -5.88 10.67
CA GLY A 148 -12.51 -6.76 9.59
C GLY A 148 -13.26 -6.55 8.26
N GLN A 149 -14.57 -6.31 8.32
CA GLN A 149 -15.35 -5.98 7.13
C GLN A 149 -14.91 -4.65 6.52
N ARG A 150 -14.67 -3.61 7.34
CA ARG A 150 -14.12 -2.33 6.86
C ARG A 150 -12.76 -2.52 6.22
N GLN A 151 -11.88 -3.35 6.80
CA GLN A 151 -10.58 -3.65 6.21
C GLN A 151 -10.71 -4.38 4.88
N ARG A 152 -11.62 -5.34 4.75
CA ARG A 152 -11.90 -6.01 3.47
C ARG A 152 -12.43 -5.03 2.40
N VAL A 153 -13.25 -4.03 2.76
CA VAL A 153 -13.64 -2.94 1.86
C VAL A 153 -12.43 -2.12 1.41
N ALA A 154 -11.53 -1.77 2.35
CA ALA A 154 -10.30 -1.03 2.04
C ALA A 154 -9.37 -1.84 1.10
N VAL A 155 -9.23 -3.15 1.33
CA VAL A 155 -8.50 -4.05 0.44
C VAL A 155 -9.17 -4.13 -0.94
N GLY A 156 -10.50 -4.26 -1.01
CA GLY A 156 -11.25 -4.24 -2.27
C GLY A 156 -11.03 -2.94 -3.04
N ARG A 157 -11.09 -1.79 -2.37
CA ARG A 157 -10.78 -0.49 -2.97
C ARG A 157 -9.36 -0.43 -3.53
N ALA A 158 -8.39 -1.00 -2.83
CA ALA A 158 -7.01 -1.06 -3.30
C ALA A 158 -6.85 -1.92 -4.57
N LEU A 159 -7.63 -2.98 -4.72
CA LEU A 159 -7.53 -3.95 -5.83
C LEU A 159 -8.27 -3.53 -7.11
N VAL A 160 -9.26 -2.65 -7.03
CA VAL A 160 -10.27 -2.45 -8.09
C VAL A 160 -9.72 -1.98 -9.43
N ASN A 161 -8.60 -1.23 -9.42
CA ASN A 161 -7.90 -0.77 -10.62
C ASN A 161 -6.80 -1.74 -11.11
N HIS A 162 -6.66 -2.93 -10.50
CA HIS A 162 -5.59 -3.89 -10.80
C HIS A 162 -4.18 -3.27 -10.69
N PRO A 163 -3.83 -2.73 -9.53
CA PRO A 163 -2.56 -2.02 -9.35
C PRO A 163 -1.36 -2.97 -9.48
N SER A 164 -0.19 -2.42 -9.83
CA SER A 164 1.07 -3.15 -9.89
C SER A 164 1.61 -3.52 -8.50
N ILE A 165 1.30 -2.70 -7.50
CA ILE A 165 1.70 -2.91 -6.11
C ILE A 165 0.56 -2.58 -5.14
N ILE A 166 0.51 -3.32 -4.05
CA ILE A 166 -0.36 -3.04 -2.90
C ILE A 166 0.54 -2.66 -1.73
N LEU A 167 0.31 -1.44 -1.22
CA LEU A 167 0.97 -0.92 -0.03
C LEU A 167 0.01 -0.97 1.15
N ALA A 168 0.35 -1.74 2.18
CA ALA A 168 -0.46 -1.89 3.38
C ALA A 168 0.29 -1.36 4.61
N ASP A 169 -0.23 -0.31 5.22
CA ASP A 169 0.32 0.30 6.43
C ASP A 169 -0.41 -0.22 7.66
N GLU A 170 0.31 -1.00 8.48
CA GLU A 170 -0.22 -1.64 9.71
C GLU A 170 -1.63 -2.23 9.50
N PRO A 171 -1.84 -3.12 8.51
CA PRO A 171 -3.18 -3.49 8.04
C PRO A 171 -4.01 -4.25 9.08
N THR A 172 -3.40 -4.68 10.17
CA THR A 172 -4.01 -5.44 11.28
C THR A 172 -4.06 -4.68 12.59
N GLY A 173 -3.42 -3.51 12.69
CA GLY A 173 -3.19 -2.80 13.95
C GLY A 173 -4.47 -2.34 14.70
N ASN A 174 -5.63 -2.31 14.05
CA ASN A 174 -6.94 -1.98 14.67
C ASN A 174 -7.91 -3.17 14.72
N LEU A 175 -7.40 -4.41 14.62
CA LEU A 175 -8.19 -5.63 14.55
C LEU A 175 -7.85 -6.56 15.72
N ASP A 176 -8.82 -7.39 16.10
CA ASP A 176 -8.56 -8.49 17.02
C ASP A 176 -7.70 -9.59 16.35
N SER A 177 -7.08 -10.45 17.14
CA SER A 177 -6.13 -11.46 16.67
C SER A 177 -6.72 -12.42 15.63
N LYS A 178 -7.99 -12.83 15.78
CA LYS A 178 -8.66 -13.72 14.83
C LYS A 178 -8.86 -13.02 13.48
N THR A 179 -9.40 -11.83 13.53
CA THR A 179 -9.63 -11.01 12.34
C THR A 179 -8.31 -10.64 11.65
N SER A 180 -7.25 -10.39 12.42
CA SER A 180 -5.90 -10.15 11.89
C SER A 180 -5.40 -11.32 11.04
N ILE A 181 -5.56 -12.55 11.52
CA ILE A 181 -5.20 -13.76 10.74
C ILE A 181 -6.00 -13.84 9.44
N GLU A 182 -7.31 -13.56 9.48
CA GLU A 182 -8.16 -13.58 8.28
C GLU A 182 -7.73 -12.54 7.24
N ILE A 183 -7.35 -11.33 7.67
CA ILE A 183 -6.86 -10.29 6.77
C ILE A 183 -5.48 -10.64 6.20
N MET A 184 -4.59 -11.22 7.00
CA MET A 184 -3.30 -11.69 6.49
C MET A 184 -3.43 -12.84 5.49
N ASN A 185 -4.37 -13.76 5.71
CA ASN A 185 -4.71 -14.80 4.73
C ASN A 185 -5.20 -14.19 3.41
N LEU A 186 -6.02 -13.13 3.46
CA LEU A 186 -6.46 -12.41 2.28
C LEU A 186 -5.26 -11.80 1.51
N PHE A 187 -4.27 -11.20 2.20
CA PHE A 187 -3.04 -10.73 1.53
C PHE A 187 -2.24 -11.86 0.91
N ASN A 188 -2.15 -13.03 1.56
CA ASN A 188 -1.51 -14.22 1.00
C ASN A 188 -2.22 -14.67 -0.30
N GLU A 189 -3.56 -14.71 -0.32
CA GLU A 189 -4.33 -15.03 -1.52
C GLU A 189 -4.11 -14.01 -2.65
N ILE A 190 -4.05 -12.73 -2.32
CA ILE A 190 -3.77 -11.65 -3.27
C ILE A 190 -2.37 -11.84 -3.88
N HIS A 191 -1.38 -12.12 -3.04
CA HIS A 191 -0.01 -12.39 -3.49
C HIS A 191 0.05 -13.65 -4.39
N THR A 192 -0.59 -14.75 -4.02
CA THR A 192 -0.61 -15.99 -4.83
C THR A 192 -1.28 -15.80 -6.20
N LYS A 193 -2.15 -14.80 -6.36
CA LYS A 193 -2.72 -14.36 -7.64
C LYS A 193 -1.74 -13.50 -8.47
N GLY A 194 -0.51 -13.30 -8.00
CA GLY A 194 0.58 -12.62 -8.72
C GLY A 194 0.73 -11.13 -8.43
N ASN A 195 0.04 -10.59 -7.42
CA ASN A 195 0.21 -9.19 -7.02
C ASN A 195 1.50 -9.01 -6.20
N THR A 196 2.17 -7.88 -6.38
CA THR A 196 3.25 -7.45 -5.49
C THR A 196 2.63 -6.82 -4.24
N VAL A 197 3.04 -7.30 -3.06
CA VAL A 197 2.49 -6.84 -1.78
C VAL A 197 3.63 -6.32 -0.91
N ILE A 198 3.47 -5.11 -0.36
CA ILE A 198 4.40 -4.50 0.59
C ILE A 198 3.61 -4.16 1.85
N ILE A 199 3.95 -4.79 2.97
CA ILE A 199 3.35 -4.52 4.27
C ILE A 199 4.34 -3.73 5.10
N VAL A 200 3.93 -2.58 5.60
CA VAL A 200 4.67 -1.83 6.62
C VAL A 200 4.13 -2.25 7.98
N THR A 201 5.00 -2.76 8.83
CA THR A 201 4.60 -3.18 10.18
C THR A 201 5.77 -3.14 11.15
N HIS A 202 5.47 -3.04 12.45
CA HIS A 202 6.43 -3.23 13.53
C HIS A 202 6.26 -4.59 14.23
N GLU A 203 5.24 -5.37 13.83
CA GLU A 203 4.93 -6.68 14.41
C GLU A 203 5.71 -7.80 13.69
N GLU A 204 6.55 -8.54 14.44
CA GLU A 204 7.36 -9.63 13.88
C GLU A 204 6.50 -10.77 13.30
N ASP A 205 5.37 -11.10 13.92
CA ASP A 205 4.50 -12.18 13.46
C ASP A 205 3.78 -11.84 12.16
N ILE A 206 3.45 -10.58 11.95
CA ILE A 206 2.92 -10.08 10.68
C ILE A 206 4.02 -10.12 9.61
N ALA A 207 5.22 -9.65 9.94
CA ALA A 207 6.35 -9.65 9.00
C ALA A 207 6.75 -11.05 8.53
N LYS A 208 6.67 -12.07 9.40
CA LYS A 208 6.94 -13.49 9.04
C LYS A 208 5.94 -14.07 8.03
N GLN A 209 4.81 -13.41 7.77
CA GLN A 209 3.88 -13.83 6.71
C GLN A 209 4.44 -13.50 5.31
N ALA A 210 5.25 -12.45 5.19
CA ALA A 210 5.93 -12.08 3.95
C ALA A 210 7.01 -13.10 3.57
N HIS A 211 7.56 -12.95 2.36
CA HIS A 211 8.67 -13.79 1.87
C HIS A 211 10.03 -13.11 1.97
N ARG A 212 10.03 -11.80 2.19
CA ARG A 212 11.20 -10.95 2.32
C ARG A 212 10.97 -9.90 3.40
N ILE A 213 11.94 -9.71 4.28
CA ILE A 213 11.89 -8.70 5.34
C ILE A 213 13.00 -7.69 5.12
N ILE A 214 12.61 -6.42 4.99
CA ILE A 214 13.50 -5.27 4.89
C ILE A 214 13.40 -4.49 6.20
N ARG A 215 14.53 -4.25 6.87
CA ARG A 215 14.55 -3.50 8.11
C ARG A 215 15.20 -2.14 7.90
N LEU A 216 14.45 -1.09 8.25
CA LEU A 216 14.94 0.27 8.30
C LEU A 216 15.39 0.60 9.72
N LYS A 217 16.52 1.32 9.82
CA LYS A 217 17.02 1.92 11.05
C LYS A 217 17.71 3.24 10.71
N ASP A 218 17.38 4.29 11.44
CA ASP A 218 18.02 5.62 11.34
C ASP A 218 18.10 6.18 9.90
N GLY A 219 17.10 5.85 9.07
CA GLY A 219 16.99 6.35 7.70
C GLY A 219 17.76 5.55 6.64
N VAL A 220 18.30 4.38 6.99
CA VAL A 220 18.99 3.46 6.06
C VAL A 220 18.42 2.06 6.14
N ILE A 221 18.64 1.22 5.12
CA ILE A 221 18.34 -0.21 5.16
C ILE A 221 19.42 -0.89 5.99
N GLU A 222 19.05 -1.40 7.16
CA GLU A 222 19.94 -2.16 8.06
C GLU A 222 20.09 -3.62 7.57
N SER A 223 19.00 -4.20 7.09
CA SER A 223 19.02 -5.57 6.55
C SER A 223 17.90 -5.79 5.53
N ASP A 224 18.15 -6.70 4.60
CA ASP A 224 17.24 -7.14 3.55
C ASP A 224 17.42 -8.65 3.38
N LYS A 225 16.41 -9.44 3.78
CA LYS A 225 16.52 -10.90 3.84
C LYS A 225 15.29 -11.58 3.23
N ARG A 226 15.50 -12.46 2.26
CA ARG A 226 14.49 -13.44 1.84
C ARG A 226 14.38 -14.54 2.90
N ILE A 227 13.15 -14.90 3.29
CA ILE A 227 12.86 -15.88 4.35
C ILE A 227 12.05 -17.09 3.86
N LYS A 228 11.54 -17.00 2.63
CA LYS A 228 10.85 -18.08 1.91
C LYS A 228 11.28 -18.10 0.45
#